data_69b2e319afb35e5495aac3ff075bbe79
#
_entry.id   69b2e319afb35e5495aac3ff075bbe79
#
_cell.length_a   1.000
_cell.length_b   1.000
_cell.length_c   1.000
_cell.angle_alpha   90.00
_cell.angle_beta   90.00
_cell.angle_gamma   90.00
#
_symmetry.space_group_name_H-M   'P 1'
#
loop_
_entity.id
_entity.type
_entity.pdbx_description
1 polymer ?
#
loop_
_entity_poly.entity_id
_entity_poly.type
_entity_poly.pdbx_seq_one_letter_code
_entity_poly.pdbx_strand_id
1 'polypeptide(L)'
;QMCIRDRADLVEAAQMYRNCAISVSGEVPPEARVAIAQAANDLLTIQNVEASFVAVQVGSGVNISARSLGAVNVQVIMESLGGGGHQTMAAAQLKHITPEAARARIQTAIDQYRESQKKPLSKNEPESRKKEKQG
;
A
#
# COMPACT_ATOMS: atom_id res chain seq x y z
N GLN A 1 -1.55 -28.14 -7.52
CA GLN A 1 -1.55 -27.55 -7.63
C GLN A 1 -1.50 -26.54 -7.37
N MET A 2 -1.51 -26.39 -7.41
CA MET A 2 -1.33 -25.50 -7.40
C MET A 2 -0.96 -24.39 -6.98
N CYS A 3 -0.82 -24.34 -7.00
CA CYS A 3 -0.01 -23.34 -6.43
C CYS A 3 0.05 -22.05 -7.17
N ILE A 4 -0.62 -21.93 -8.21
CA ILE A 4 -0.70 -20.69 -8.95
C ILE A 4 -1.60 -19.76 -8.21
N ARG A 5 -1.05 -18.57 -7.87
CA ARG A 5 -1.85 -17.53 -7.27
C ARG A 5 -2.61 -16.81 -8.34
N ASP A 6 -3.90 -16.91 -8.30
CA ASP A 6 -4.73 -16.12 -9.20
C ASP A 6 -5.40 -15.01 -8.41
N ARG A 7 -6.27 -14.28 -9.10
CA ARG A 7 -6.98 -13.14 -8.55
C ARG A 7 -7.76 -13.50 -7.29
N ALA A 8 -8.47 -14.63 -7.31
CA ALA A 8 -9.29 -15.04 -6.16
C ALA A 8 -8.42 -15.37 -4.95
N ASP A 9 -7.31 -16.06 -5.18
CA ASP A 9 -6.40 -16.41 -4.09
C ASP A 9 -5.82 -15.17 -3.43
N LEU A 10 -5.45 -14.18 -4.22
CA LEU A 10 -4.89 -12.95 -3.69
C LEU A 10 -5.92 -12.17 -2.88
N VAL A 11 -7.16 -12.13 -3.34
CA VAL A 11 -8.22 -11.46 -2.60
C VAL A 11 -8.48 -12.18 -1.27
N GLU A 12 -8.52 -13.51 -1.31
CA GLU A 12 -8.79 -14.30 -0.12
C GLU A 12 -7.69 -14.17 0.93
N ALA A 13 -6.46 -13.95 0.50
CA ALA A 13 -5.31 -13.84 1.41
C ALA A 13 -5.25 -12.47 2.09
N ALA A 14 -6.07 -11.52 1.69
CA ALA A 14 -5.98 -10.16 2.21
C ALA A 14 -6.42 -10.10 3.66
N GLN A 15 -5.73 -9.26 4.42
CA GLN A 15 -6.07 -8.97 5.81
C GLN A 15 -6.28 -7.47 5.94
N MET A 16 -7.21 -7.10 6.80
CA MET A 16 -7.54 -5.69 7.01
C MET A 16 -6.58 -5.04 8.00
N TYR A 17 -6.21 -3.82 7.71
CA TYR A 17 -5.40 -3.00 8.60
C TYR A 17 -5.77 -1.54 8.41
N ARG A 18 -6.42 -0.93 9.39
CA ARG A 18 -6.82 0.49 9.38
C ARG A 18 -7.54 0.88 8.10
N ASN A 19 -8.55 0.09 7.74
CA ASN A 19 -9.37 0.29 6.54
C ASN A 19 -8.61 0.12 5.23
N CYS A 20 -7.47 -0.54 5.30
CA CYS A 20 -6.72 -0.94 4.10
C CYS A 20 -6.67 -2.46 4.05
N ALA A 21 -6.74 -3.01 2.85
CA ALA A 21 -6.61 -4.45 2.66
C ALA A 21 -5.19 -4.74 2.19
N ILE A 22 -4.51 -5.64 2.87
CA ILE A 22 -3.13 -6.01 2.53
C ILE A 22 -3.09 -7.49 2.23
N SER A 23 -2.68 -7.83 1.01
CA SER A 23 -2.52 -9.22 0.58
C SER A 23 -1.05 -9.46 0.26
N VAL A 24 -0.46 -10.48 0.86
CA VAL A 24 0.92 -10.85 0.55
C VAL A 24 0.97 -12.27 0.03
N SER A 25 1.90 -12.53 -0.87
CA SER A 25 2.01 -13.81 -1.54
C SER A 25 3.48 -14.12 -1.84
N GLY A 26 3.80 -15.40 -1.88
CA GLY A 26 5.07 -15.84 -2.42
C GLY A 26 5.12 -15.60 -3.91
N GLU A 27 6.11 -16.19 -4.57
CA GLU A 27 6.28 -15.95 -6.00
C GLU A 27 5.07 -16.40 -6.81
N VAL A 28 4.75 -15.61 -7.84
CA VAL A 28 3.69 -15.93 -8.78
C VAL A 28 4.32 -15.96 -10.17
N PRO A 29 3.72 -16.71 -11.09
CA PRO A 29 4.27 -16.74 -12.45
C PRO A 29 4.07 -15.39 -13.14
N PRO A 30 4.91 -15.06 -14.15
CA PRO A 30 4.77 -13.76 -14.84
C PRO A 30 3.40 -13.54 -15.44
N GLU A 31 2.74 -14.60 -15.87
CA GLU A 31 1.40 -14.48 -16.45
C GLU A 31 0.34 -14.07 -15.42
N ALA A 32 0.68 -14.09 -14.13
CA ALA A 32 -0.24 -13.69 -13.08
C ALA A 32 -0.25 -12.18 -12.82
N ARG A 33 0.53 -11.39 -13.57
CA ARG A 33 0.58 -9.96 -13.35
C ARG A 33 -0.78 -9.28 -13.47
N VAL A 34 -1.56 -9.72 -14.47
CA VAL A 34 -2.90 -9.15 -14.64
C VAL A 34 -3.76 -9.47 -13.44
N ALA A 35 -3.61 -10.69 -12.91
CA ALA A 35 -4.37 -11.09 -11.73
C ALA A 35 -4.02 -10.23 -10.50
N ILE A 36 -2.76 -9.81 -10.37
CA ILE A 36 -2.35 -8.95 -9.27
C ILE A 36 -3.09 -7.62 -9.32
N ALA A 37 -3.11 -6.99 -10.50
CA ALA A 37 -3.80 -5.72 -10.66
C ALA A 37 -5.31 -5.87 -10.43
N GLN A 38 -5.88 -6.95 -10.94
CA GLN A 38 -7.31 -7.21 -10.75
C GLN A 38 -7.64 -7.45 -9.28
N ALA A 39 -6.78 -8.18 -8.56
CA ALA A 39 -7.00 -8.41 -7.13
C ALA A 39 -6.96 -7.09 -6.35
N ALA A 40 -6.02 -6.21 -6.68
CA ALA A 40 -5.93 -4.92 -6.03
C ALA A 40 -7.22 -4.11 -6.23
N ASN A 41 -7.76 -4.15 -7.44
CA ASN A 41 -9.03 -3.47 -7.71
C ASN A 41 -10.21 -4.14 -7.02
N ASP A 42 -10.23 -5.48 -7.01
CA ASP A 42 -11.31 -6.22 -6.36
C ASP A 42 -11.40 -5.91 -4.87
N LEU A 43 -10.27 -5.78 -4.22
CA LEU A 43 -10.26 -5.48 -2.79
C LEU A 43 -10.94 -4.16 -2.49
N LEU A 44 -10.93 -3.22 -3.42
CA LEU A 44 -11.59 -1.94 -3.24
C LEU A 44 -13.11 -2.04 -3.26
N THR A 45 -13.66 -3.15 -3.73
CA THR A 45 -15.11 -3.35 -3.73
C THR A 45 -15.63 -3.85 -2.39
N ILE A 46 -14.74 -4.23 -1.50
CA ILE A 46 -15.13 -4.71 -0.18
C ILE A 46 -15.49 -3.51 0.69
N GLN A 47 -16.59 -3.65 1.44
CA GLN A 47 -17.07 -2.57 2.28
C GLN A 47 -15.99 -2.14 3.28
N ASN A 48 -15.83 -0.84 3.44
CA ASN A 48 -14.88 -0.22 4.37
C ASN A 48 -13.42 -0.32 3.95
N VAL A 49 -13.11 -0.81 2.75
CA VAL A 49 -11.75 -0.79 2.24
C VAL A 49 -11.53 0.51 1.49
N GLU A 50 -10.60 1.32 1.97
CA GLU A 50 -10.26 2.60 1.35
C GLU A 50 -9.06 2.50 0.43
N ALA A 51 -8.19 1.53 0.68
CA ALA A 51 -7.01 1.30 -0.14
C ALA A 51 -6.64 -0.17 -0.08
N SER A 52 -5.98 -0.65 -1.13
CA SER A 52 -5.53 -2.03 -1.20
C SER A 52 -4.05 -2.07 -1.56
N PHE A 53 -3.35 -3.05 -0.99
CA PHE A 53 -1.94 -3.27 -1.23
C PHE A 53 -1.74 -4.75 -1.49
N VAL A 54 -1.25 -5.09 -2.67
CA VAL A 54 -0.96 -6.49 -3.03
C VAL A 54 0.54 -6.61 -3.22
N ALA A 55 1.17 -7.41 -2.37
CA ALA A 55 2.62 -7.58 -2.35
C ALA A 55 2.95 -9.01 -2.74
N VAL A 56 3.75 -9.17 -3.79
CA VAL A 56 4.15 -10.50 -4.25
C VAL A 56 5.66 -10.59 -4.32
N GLN A 57 6.17 -11.76 -4.01
CA GLN A 57 7.60 -11.99 -4.06
C GLN A 57 8.08 -12.07 -5.50
N VAL A 58 9.17 -11.38 -5.78
CA VAL A 58 9.84 -11.45 -7.08
C VAL A 58 11.32 -11.60 -6.80
N GLY A 59 11.85 -12.80 -7.05
CA GLY A 59 13.24 -13.07 -6.72
C GLY A 59 13.48 -12.93 -5.23
N SER A 60 14.44 -12.09 -4.85
CA SER A 60 14.79 -11.87 -3.45
C SER A 60 14.03 -10.69 -2.85
N GLY A 61 13.14 -10.07 -3.60
CA GLY A 61 12.42 -8.90 -3.11
C GLY A 61 10.92 -9.06 -3.25
N VAL A 62 10.21 -7.94 -3.06
CA VAL A 62 8.74 -7.93 -3.11
C VAL A 62 8.29 -6.72 -3.92
N ASN A 63 7.37 -6.95 -4.83
CA ASN A 63 6.72 -5.88 -5.59
C ASN A 63 5.36 -5.61 -4.97
N ILE A 64 5.05 -4.34 -4.74
CA ILE A 64 3.80 -3.93 -4.13
C ILE A 64 2.99 -3.13 -5.15
N SER A 65 1.73 -3.52 -5.32
CA SER A 65 0.77 -2.77 -6.14
C SER A 65 -0.27 -2.18 -5.20
N ALA A 66 -0.49 -0.88 -5.31
CA ALA A 66 -1.41 -0.18 -4.42
C ALA A 66 -2.50 0.51 -5.23
N ARG A 67 -3.71 0.49 -4.69
CA ARG A 67 -4.88 1.14 -5.30
C ARG A 67 -5.70 1.81 -4.22
N SER A 68 -6.42 2.86 -4.61
CA SER A 68 -7.33 3.52 -3.67
C SER A 68 -8.51 4.11 -4.43
N LEU A 69 -9.55 4.44 -3.69
CA LEU A 69 -10.74 5.11 -4.26
C LEU A 69 -10.63 6.62 -4.14
N GLY A 70 -9.52 7.13 -3.60
CA GLY A 70 -9.29 8.57 -3.50
C GLY A 70 -9.14 9.09 -2.09
N ALA A 71 -9.75 8.44 -1.10
CA ALA A 71 -9.65 8.89 0.28
C ALA A 71 -8.24 8.71 0.85
N VAL A 72 -7.54 7.71 0.36
CA VAL A 72 -6.16 7.45 0.78
C VAL A 72 -5.24 7.74 -0.41
N ASN A 73 -4.18 8.51 -0.17
CA ASN A 73 -3.23 8.83 -1.22
C ASN A 73 -2.14 7.76 -1.22
N VAL A 74 -2.29 6.75 -2.10
CA VAL A 74 -1.32 5.65 -2.13
C VAL A 74 0.02 6.08 -2.70
N GLN A 75 0.08 7.19 -3.44
CA GLN A 75 1.34 7.71 -3.91
C GLN A 75 2.26 8.07 -2.75
N VAL A 76 1.72 8.77 -1.75
CA VAL A 76 2.50 9.16 -0.57
C VAL A 76 3.01 7.93 0.17
N ILE A 77 2.14 6.93 0.34
CA ILE A 77 2.51 5.72 1.06
C ILE A 77 3.61 4.97 0.30
N MET A 78 3.46 4.82 -1.00
CA MET A 78 4.45 4.10 -1.78
C MET A 78 5.77 4.86 -1.89
N GLU A 79 5.72 6.20 -1.93
CA GLU A 79 6.94 6.99 -1.95
C GLU A 79 7.74 6.81 -0.66
N SER A 80 7.07 6.62 0.47
CA SER A 80 7.78 6.36 1.72
C SER A 80 8.49 5.00 1.70
N LEU A 81 8.12 4.13 0.78
CA LEU A 81 8.76 2.83 0.58
C LEU A 81 9.70 2.82 -0.62
N GLY A 82 9.98 4.00 -1.19
CA GLY A 82 10.89 4.11 -2.32
C GLY A 82 10.24 3.96 -3.67
N GLY A 83 8.92 3.92 -3.72
CA GLY A 83 8.20 3.78 -4.99
C GLY A 83 7.57 5.07 -5.44
N GLY A 84 6.46 4.97 -6.18
CA GLY A 84 5.76 6.14 -6.67
C GLY A 84 4.53 5.75 -7.46
N GLY A 85 3.93 6.76 -8.10
CA GLY A 85 2.73 6.56 -8.91
C GLY A 85 1.82 7.76 -8.82
N HIS A 86 0.53 7.48 -8.70
CA HIS A 86 -0.50 8.50 -8.61
C HIS A 86 -1.29 8.32 -7.32
N GLN A 87 -2.17 9.28 -7.03
CA GLN A 87 -2.94 9.26 -5.80
C GLN A 87 -3.76 7.97 -5.63
N THR A 88 -4.31 7.42 -6.72
CA THR A 88 -5.17 6.25 -6.65
C THR A 88 -4.50 4.98 -7.18
N MET A 89 -3.29 5.07 -7.67
CA MET A 89 -2.59 3.92 -8.24
C MET A 89 -1.09 4.13 -8.12
N ALA A 90 -0.42 3.28 -7.36
CA ALA A 90 1.01 3.43 -7.12
C ALA A 90 1.64 2.06 -6.90
N ALA A 91 2.96 2.03 -6.86
CA ALA A 91 3.70 0.79 -6.71
C ALA A 91 5.03 1.05 -6.04
N ALA A 92 5.61 -0.01 -5.47
CA ALA A 92 6.94 0.05 -4.89
C ALA A 92 7.61 -1.31 -5.03
N GLN A 93 8.94 -1.30 -5.03
CA GLN A 93 9.74 -2.53 -5.01
C GLN A 93 10.62 -2.49 -3.79
N LEU A 94 10.56 -3.55 -2.98
CA LEU A 94 11.41 -3.70 -1.82
C LEU A 94 12.40 -4.81 -2.10
N LYS A 95 13.68 -4.54 -1.91
CA LYS A 95 14.73 -5.52 -2.21
C LYS A 95 15.14 -6.26 -0.95
N HIS A 96 15.52 -7.53 -1.13
CA HIS A 96 16.06 -8.35 -0.04
C HIS A 96 15.11 -8.42 1.15
N ILE A 97 13.86 -8.77 0.88
CA ILE A 97 12.83 -8.79 1.92
C ILE A 97 11.85 -9.92 1.60
N THR A 98 11.26 -10.47 2.64
CA THR A 98 10.22 -11.49 2.49
C THR A 98 8.84 -10.85 2.39
N PRO A 99 7.84 -11.58 1.88
CA PRO A 99 6.49 -11.02 1.83
C PRO A 99 5.95 -10.62 3.20
N GLU A 100 6.22 -11.40 4.25
CA GLU A 100 5.72 -11.04 5.57
C GLU A 100 6.41 -9.81 6.15
N ALA A 101 7.71 -9.66 5.88
CA ALA A 101 8.40 -8.44 6.27
C ALA A 101 7.88 -7.24 5.48
N ALA A 102 7.51 -7.46 4.22
CA ALA A 102 6.91 -6.39 3.41
C ALA A 102 5.56 -5.99 3.98
N ARG A 103 4.76 -6.94 4.46
CA ARG A 103 3.50 -6.61 5.14
C ARG A 103 3.75 -5.63 6.29
N ALA A 104 4.75 -5.91 7.12
CA ALA A 104 5.08 -5.04 8.25
C ALA A 104 5.49 -3.65 7.79
N ARG A 105 6.26 -3.56 6.69
CA ARG A 105 6.67 -2.28 6.14
C ARG A 105 5.47 -1.49 5.61
N ILE A 106 4.53 -2.18 4.98
CA ILE A 106 3.32 -1.54 4.51
C ILE A 106 2.50 -1.02 5.69
N GLN A 107 2.36 -1.81 6.74
CA GLN A 107 1.61 -1.39 7.93
C GLN A 107 2.24 -0.16 8.56
N THR A 108 3.56 -0.12 8.67
CA THR A 108 4.27 1.04 9.20
C THR A 108 4.03 2.27 8.34
N ALA A 109 4.08 2.09 7.01
CA ALA A 109 3.85 3.21 6.09
C ALA A 109 2.42 3.73 6.20
N ILE A 110 1.44 2.83 6.37
CA ILE A 110 0.05 3.23 6.58
C ILE A 110 -0.07 4.00 7.89
N ASP A 111 0.57 3.52 8.95
CA ASP A 111 0.52 4.20 10.25
C ASP A 111 1.07 5.62 10.15
N GLN A 112 2.21 5.78 9.49
CA GLN A 112 2.82 7.09 9.32
C GLN A 112 1.91 8.02 8.52
N TYR A 113 1.29 7.48 7.47
CA TYR A 113 0.36 8.26 6.67
C TYR A 113 -0.85 8.70 7.49
N ARG A 114 -1.46 7.76 8.24
CA ARG A 114 -2.62 8.08 9.06
C ARG A 114 -2.29 9.11 10.13
N GLU A 115 -1.14 8.96 10.76
CA GLU A 115 -0.73 9.93 11.79
C GLU A 115 -0.54 11.32 11.20
N SER A 116 0.06 11.41 10.01
CA SER A 116 0.24 12.71 9.39
C SER A 116 -1.10 13.36 9.02
N GLN A 117 -2.12 12.55 8.70
CA GLN A 117 -3.45 13.08 8.39
C GLN A 117 -4.19 13.55 9.63
N LYS A 118 -3.86 13.01 10.80
CA LYS A 118 -4.51 13.40 12.05
C LYS A 118 -3.97 14.68 12.63
N LYS A 119 -2.73 15.06 12.31
CA LYS A 119 -2.11 16.25 12.89
C LYS A 119 -2.86 17.49 12.44
N PRO A 120 -3.19 18.43 13.39
CA PRO A 120 -3.82 19.68 12.96
C PRO A 120 -2.85 20.49 12.13
N LEU A 121 -3.40 21.22 11.29
CA LEU A 121 -2.58 22.06 10.43
C LEU A 121 -2.06 23.26 11.20
N SER A 122 -1.75 23.15 11.74
CA SER A 122 -1.47 23.93 12.38
C SER A 122 -0.89 24.56 12.82
N LYS A 123 -0.91 24.47 12.97
CA LYS A 123 -0.58 24.72 13.45
C LYS A 123 0.17 25.21 13.48
N ASN A 124 -0.11 25.52 13.08
CA ASN A 124 0.39 25.65 12.90
C ASN A 124 1.19 26.06 12.93
N GLU A 125 1.10 26.51 12.92
CA GLU A 125 1.68 26.54 12.66
C GLU A 125 2.24 27.11 12.59
N PRO A 126 2.08 27.80 12.76
CA PRO A 126 2.50 28.11 12.41
C PRO A 126 3.11 28.59 12.45
N GLU A 127 2.96 28.99 12.39
CA GLU A 127 3.12 29.05 12.03
C GLU A 127 3.77 29.19 11.94
N SER A 128 3.82 29.74 12.25
CA SER A 128 4.02 29.69 11.83
C SER A 128 4.64 29.81 11.86
N ARG A 129 4.76 30.18 11.98
CA ARG A 129 4.89 30.22 11.66
C ARG A 129 5.57 30.20 11.65
N LYS A 130 5.67 30.67 11.90
CA LYS A 130 5.76 30.71 11.54
C LYS A 130 6.39 30.81 11.55
N LYS A 131 6.49 31.41 11.91
CA LYS A 131 6.61 31.58 11.57
C LYS A 131 7.12 31.70 11.68
N GLU A 132 7.14 32.10 11.94
CA GLU A 132 7.13 32.18 11.67
C GLU A 132 7.66 32.20 11.71
N LYS A 133 7.91 32.72 12.07
CA LYS A 133 7.98 32.79 11.73
C LYS A 133 8.36 32.78 11.69
N GLN A 134 8.43 33.32 12.06
CA GLN A 134 8.32 33.18 11.60
C GLN A 134 8.53 33.13 11.50
N GLY A 135 8.88 33.69 12.12
CA GLY A 135 8.66 33.39 11.52
C GLY A 135 8.65 33.48 11.51
#